data_9099624659508ed4cfd2a648125844c4
#
_entry.id   9099624659508ed4cfd2a648125844c4
#
_cell.length_a   1.000
_cell.length_b   1.000
_cell.length_c   1.000
_cell.angle_alpha   90.00
_cell.angle_beta   90.00
_cell.angle_gamma   90.00
#
_symmetry.space_group_name_H-M   'P 1'
#
loop_
_entity.id
_entity.type
_entity.pdbx_description
1 polymer ?
#
loop_
_entity_poly.entity_id
_entity_poly.type
_entity_poly.pdbx_seq_one_letter_code
_entity_poly.pdbx_strand_id
1 'polypeptide(L)'
;MIAPHEISDKHLTELEDLLPSTIRYSRYTEGTSARVLIIDNIGMLSSLYRVATVSYIGGGFGSGIHNTLEAAVYGVPVIFGPNYQRFREAVELVKCGAGFVVKNKEEMKQVLDGLFNDEQARKVAAQQASEYVKMGRGATEGILGGVAEITDGRGQMTDDR
;
A
#
# COMPACT_ATOMS: atom_id res chain seq x y z
N MET A 1 8.21 6.30 8.80
CA MET A 1 7.24 7.38 8.54
C MET A 1 5.86 6.90 8.94
N ILE A 2 5.03 7.79 9.46
CA ILE A 2 3.63 7.50 9.85
C ILE A 2 2.74 8.48 9.11
N ALA A 3 1.79 7.98 8.34
CA ALA A 3 0.76 8.77 7.68
C ALA A 3 -0.60 8.43 8.35
N PRO A 4 -1.05 9.22 9.32
CA PRO A 4 -2.30 8.95 10.02
C PRO A 4 -3.49 9.22 9.09
N HIS A 5 -4.59 8.50 9.31
CA HIS A 5 -5.84 8.73 8.58
C HIS A 5 -6.48 10.09 8.93
N GLU A 6 -6.31 10.51 10.17
CA GLU A 6 -6.80 11.78 10.69
C GLU A 6 -5.63 12.70 11.06
N ILE A 7 -5.61 13.91 10.51
CA ILE A 7 -4.55 14.91 10.70
C ILE A 7 -4.99 16.08 11.59
N SER A 8 -5.96 15.85 12.50
CA SER A 8 -6.31 16.87 13.51
C SER A 8 -5.14 17.13 14.45
N ASP A 9 -4.96 18.36 14.90
CA ASP A 9 -3.87 18.73 15.80
C ASP A 9 -3.86 17.90 17.08
N LYS A 10 -5.04 17.58 17.60
CA LYS A 10 -5.19 16.72 18.78
C LYS A 10 -4.58 15.34 18.53
N HIS A 11 -4.97 14.69 17.44
CA HIS A 11 -4.48 13.35 17.09
C HIS A 11 -2.97 13.34 16.79
N LEU A 12 -2.48 14.36 16.10
CA LEU A 12 -1.05 14.50 15.82
C LEU A 12 -0.23 14.69 17.10
N THR A 13 -0.73 15.46 18.07
CA THR A 13 -0.08 15.63 19.37
C THR A 13 -0.07 14.33 20.17
N GLU A 14 -1.17 13.59 20.20
CA GLU A 14 -1.23 12.26 20.81
C GLU A 14 -0.19 11.29 20.24
N LEU A 15 0.04 11.32 18.90
CA LEU A 15 1.08 10.52 18.27
C LEU A 15 2.50 10.97 18.63
N GLU A 16 2.74 12.28 18.74
CA GLU A 16 4.02 12.84 19.18
C GLU A 16 4.34 12.42 20.63
N ASP A 17 3.33 12.42 21.52
CA ASP A 17 3.49 12.02 22.92
C ASP A 17 3.77 10.52 23.08
N LEU A 18 3.22 9.69 22.20
CA LEU A 18 3.41 8.23 22.22
C LEU A 18 4.75 7.78 21.67
N LEU A 19 5.36 8.57 20.78
CA LEU A 19 6.50 8.13 19.98
C LEU A 19 7.73 9.04 20.23
N PRO A 20 8.79 8.53 20.84
CA PRO A 20 9.98 9.33 21.11
C PRO A 20 10.71 9.71 19.82
N SER A 21 11.33 10.88 19.82
CA SER A 21 12.11 11.40 18.69
C SER A 21 11.28 11.56 17.41
N THR A 22 10.09 12.13 17.55
CA THR A 22 9.12 12.36 16.47
C THR A 22 9.16 13.80 16.01
N ILE A 23 8.93 14.00 14.71
CA ILE A 23 8.70 15.33 14.10
C ILE A 23 7.56 15.24 13.08
N ARG A 24 6.75 16.29 12.98
CA ARG A 24 5.78 16.47 11.88
C ARG A 24 6.51 16.92 10.62
N TYR A 25 6.05 16.47 9.47
CA TYR A 25 6.62 16.88 8.19
C TYR A 25 6.57 18.40 7.98
N SER A 26 5.48 19.06 8.36
CA SER A 26 5.35 20.53 8.27
C SER A 26 6.39 21.31 9.09
N ARG A 27 7.03 20.68 10.08
CA ARG A 27 8.06 21.26 10.95
C ARG A 27 9.47 20.75 10.62
N TYR A 28 9.59 19.83 9.65
CA TYR A 28 10.87 19.25 9.28
C TYR A 28 11.75 20.29 8.57
N THR A 29 12.97 20.40 9.01
CA THR A 29 14.03 21.18 8.37
C THR A 29 15.25 20.32 8.14
N GLU A 30 16.05 20.64 7.13
CA GLU A 30 17.29 19.94 6.86
C GLU A 30 18.21 19.96 8.09
N GLY A 31 18.76 18.78 8.44
CA GLY A 31 19.56 18.61 9.66
C GLY A 31 18.75 18.24 10.92
N THR A 32 17.43 18.18 10.85
CA THR A 32 16.62 17.72 11.97
C THR A 32 16.90 16.24 12.26
N SER A 33 17.32 15.93 13.49
CA SER A 33 17.49 14.55 13.97
C SER A 33 16.18 14.04 14.53
N ALA A 34 15.46 13.22 13.77
CA ALA A 34 14.26 12.53 14.22
C ALA A 34 14.26 11.07 13.76
N ARG A 35 13.69 10.18 14.56
CA ARG A 35 13.55 8.74 14.23
C ARG A 35 12.19 8.45 13.60
N VAL A 36 11.19 9.27 13.87
CA VAL A 36 9.82 9.13 13.38
C VAL A 36 9.41 10.43 12.70
N LEU A 37 8.93 10.31 11.48
CA LEU A 37 8.33 11.41 10.71
C LEU A 37 6.83 11.17 10.60
N ILE A 38 6.03 12.08 11.14
CA ILE A 38 4.57 12.09 10.97
C ILE A 38 4.23 12.96 9.76
N ILE A 39 3.48 12.40 8.83
CA ILE A 39 3.00 13.09 7.65
C ILE A 39 1.67 13.77 8.01
N ASP A 40 1.73 15.06 8.18
CA ASP A 40 0.62 15.91 8.61
C ASP A 40 -0.01 16.72 7.46
N ASN A 41 0.14 16.23 6.23
CA ASN A 41 -0.50 16.79 5.05
C ASN A 41 -1.17 15.73 4.19
N ILE A 42 -2.06 16.17 3.30
CA ILE A 42 -2.79 15.31 2.37
C ILE A 42 -2.05 15.25 1.03
N GLY A 43 -2.09 14.07 0.36
CA GLY A 43 -1.61 13.89 -1.01
C GLY A 43 -0.16 13.39 -1.14
N MET A 44 0.60 13.29 -0.05
CA MET A 44 1.99 12.80 -0.10
C MET A 44 2.15 11.28 -0.02
N LEU A 45 1.17 10.55 0.51
CA LEU A 45 1.32 9.15 0.87
C LEU A 45 1.85 8.28 -0.29
N SER A 46 1.28 8.42 -1.48
CA SER A 46 1.70 7.64 -2.65
C SER A 46 3.18 7.89 -3.03
N SER A 47 3.66 9.12 -2.88
CA SER A 47 5.05 9.47 -3.15
C SER A 47 6.02 8.89 -2.13
N LEU A 48 5.58 8.72 -0.88
CA LEU A 48 6.41 8.18 0.21
C LEU A 48 6.72 6.69 0.02
N TYR A 49 5.87 5.94 -0.65
CA TYR A 49 6.14 4.54 -0.94
C TYR A 49 7.38 4.33 -1.82
N ARG A 50 7.79 5.31 -2.62
CA ARG A 50 9.03 5.25 -3.42
C ARG A 50 10.29 5.06 -2.58
N VAL A 51 10.29 5.56 -1.37
CA VAL A 51 11.45 5.51 -0.45
C VAL A 51 11.22 4.54 0.69
N ALA A 52 10.10 3.83 0.70
CA ALA A 52 9.78 2.85 1.72
C ALA A 52 10.49 1.53 1.44
N THR A 53 11.06 0.94 2.48
CA THR A 53 11.66 -0.41 2.44
C THR A 53 10.61 -1.49 2.73
N VAL A 54 9.68 -1.21 3.63
CA VAL A 54 8.54 -2.05 4.04
C VAL A 54 7.39 -1.12 4.37
N SER A 55 6.17 -1.53 4.12
CA SER A 55 4.96 -0.78 4.47
C SER A 55 4.07 -1.56 5.42
N TYR A 56 3.44 -0.84 6.36
CA TYR A 56 2.34 -1.36 7.16
C TYR A 56 1.06 -0.61 6.80
N ILE A 57 0.04 -1.36 6.38
CA ILE A 57 -1.26 -0.80 6.01
C ILE A 57 -2.24 -0.97 7.18
N GLY A 58 -2.75 0.15 7.65
CA GLY A 58 -3.67 0.21 8.78
C GLY A 58 -5.05 -0.40 8.50
N GLY A 59 -5.89 -0.43 9.53
CA GLY A 59 -7.28 -0.87 9.46
C GLY A 59 -7.50 -2.37 9.66
N GLY A 60 -6.48 -3.20 9.48
CA GLY A 60 -6.59 -4.66 9.50
C GLY A 60 -6.89 -5.29 10.87
N PHE A 61 -6.88 -4.54 11.95
CA PHE A 61 -7.36 -4.96 13.26
C PHE A 61 -8.78 -4.47 13.57
N GLY A 62 -9.35 -3.66 12.69
CA GLY A 62 -10.70 -3.09 12.81
C GLY A 62 -11.61 -3.54 11.67
N SER A 63 -12.24 -2.57 11.02
CA SER A 63 -13.24 -2.80 9.97
C SER A 63 -12.68 -3.34 8.65
N GLY A 64 -11.37 -3.35 8.47
CA GLY A 64 -10.65 -3.86 7.31
C GLY A 64 -9.52 -2.93 6.86
N ILE A 65 -8.60 -3.47 6.07
CA ILE A 65 -7.39 -2.78 5.63
C ILE A 65 -7.70 -1.65 4.64
N HIS A 66 -6.80 -0.66 4.61
CA HIS A 66 -6.78 0.35 3.55
C HIS A 66 -6.13 -0.19 2.26
N ASN A 67 -5.93 0.67 1.27
CA ASN A 67 -5.42 0.29 -0.04
C ASN A 67 -3.99 -0.26 0.02
N THR A 68 -3.82 -1.55 -0.30
CA THR A 68 -2.51 -2.22 -0.34
C THR A 68 -1.76 -2.01 -1.66
N LEU A 69 -2.49 -1.71 -2.75
CA LEU A 69 -1.88 -1.52 -4.07
C LEU A 69 -1.03 -0.26 -4.16
N GLU A 70 -1.32 0.75 -3.35
CA GLU A 70 -0.52 1.99 -3.30
C GLU A 70 0.93 1.73 -2.92
N ALA A 71 1.20 0.76 -2.04
CA ALA A 71 2.55 0.35 -1.69
C ALA A 71 3.10 -0.67 -2.72
N ALA A 72 2.29 -1.64 -3.10
CA ALA A 72 2.71 -2.73 -3.98
C ALA A 72 3.16 -2.24 -5.37
N VAL A 73 2.59 -1.15 -5.90
CA VAL A 73 2.96 -0.56 -7.19
C VAL A 73 4.43 -0.10 -7.24
N TYR A 74 5.00 0.25 -6.08
CA TYR A 74 6.40 0.64 -5.93
C TYR A 74 7.31 -0.55 -5.57
N GLY A 75 6.80 -1.76 -5.56
CA GLY A 75 7.56 -2.94 -5.16
C GLY A 75 7.89 -2.95 -3.67
N VAL A 76 7.01 -2.45 -2.83
CA VAL A 76 7.20 -2.42 -1.37
C VAL A 76 6.46 -3.59 -0.75
N PRO A 77 7.13 -4.47 0.03
CA PRO A 77 6.46 -5.50 0.82
C PRO A 77 5.42 -4.91 1.76
N VAL A 78 4.25 -5.53 1.85
CA VAL A 78 3.09 -4.96 2.54
C VAL A 78 2.72 -5.82 3.75
N ILE A 79 2.71 -5.22 4.94
CA ILE A 79 2.27 -5.86 6.18
C ILE A 79 0.90 -5.31 6.57
N PHE A 80 -0.01 -6.14 7.05
CA PHE A 80 -1.33 -5.72 7.51
C PHE A 80 -1.90 -6.69 8.55
N GLY A 81 -2.97 -6.26 9.24
CA GLY A 81 -3.68 -7.06 10.24
C GLY A 81 -4.55 -8.17 9.64
N PRO A 82 -5.19 -9.01 10.48
CA PRO A 82 -5.86 -10.25 10.06
C PRO A 82 -7.16 -10.04 9.28
N ASN A 83 -7.78 -8.86 9.29
CA ASN A 83 -9.07 -8.60 8.65
C ASN A 83 -8.90 -8.14 7.19
N TYR A 84 -8.36 -9.00 6.32
CA TYR A 84 -8.04 -8.69 4.92
C TYR A 84 -8.78 -9.56 3.89
N GLN A 85 -9.43 -10.65 4.30
CA GLN A 85 -9.93 -11.71 3.41
C GLN A 85 -10.96 -11.24 2.37
N ARG A 86 -11.66 -10.15 2.63
CA ARG A 86 -12.62 -9.54 1.69
C ARG A 86 -11.97 -8.62 0.65
N PHE A 87 -10.67 -8.38 0.77
CA PHE A 87 -9.88 -7.56 -0.15
C PHE A 87 -9.06 -8.47 -1.04
N ARG A 88 -9.52 -8.67 -2.27
CA ARG A 88 -8.93 -9.60 -3.24
C ARG A 88 -7.44 -9.36 -3.44
N GLU A 89 -7.05 -8.12 -3.63
CA GLU A 89 -5.66 -7.72 -3.83
C GLU A 89 -4.75 -8.10 -2.65
N ALA A 90 -5.22 -7.97 -1.42
CA ALA A 90 -4.45 -8.36 -0.26
C ALA A 90 -4.31 -9.90 -0.16
N VAL A 91 -5.36 -10.64 -0.50
CA VAL A 91 -5.30 -12.11 -0.57
C VAL A 91 -4.27 -12.56 -1.61
N GLU A 92 -4.26 -11.95 -2.78
CA GLU A 92 -3.31 -12.30 -3.84
C GLU A 92 -1.87 -11.88 -3.47
N LEU A 93 -1.67 -10.73 -2.81
CA LEU A 93 -0.36 -10.32 -2.29
C LEU A 93 0.18 -11.32 -1.26
N VAL A 94 -0.67 -11.88 -0.39
CA VAL A 94 -0.25 -12.94 0.55
C VAL A 94 0.15 -14.20 -0.22
N LYS A 95 -0.64 -14.63 -1.19
CA LYS A 95 -0.37 -15.84 -1.99
C LYS A 95 0.94 -15.76 -2.76
N CYS A 96 1.27 -14.59 -3.31
CA CYS A 96 2.51 -14.40 -4.05
C CYS A 96 3.72 -14.10 -3.15
N GLY A 97 3.56 -13.98 -1.82
CA GLY A 97 4.65 -13.73 -0.88
C GLY A 97 5.07 -12.26 -0.75
N ALA A 98 4.25 -11.32 -1.25
CA ALA A 98 4.46 -9.89 -1.11
C ALA A 98 3.69 -9.27 0.07
N GLY A 99 2.62 -9.95 0.53
CA GLY A 99 1.78 -9.55 1.65
C GLY A 99 2.06 -10.39 2.90
N PHE A 100 2.16 -9.75 4.04
CA PHE A 100 2.46 -10.37 5.34
C PHE A 100 1.36 -10.06 6.34
N VAL A 101 0.70 -11.11 6.85
CA VAL A 101 -0.38 -10.96 7.82
C VAL A 101 0.19 -11.05 9.22
N VAL A 102 -0.19 -10.12 10.11
CA VAL A 102 0.22 -10.12 11.50
C VAL A 102 -1.00 -10.00 12.41
N LYS A 103 -1.03 -10.77 13.49
CA LYS A 103 -2.15 -10.82 14.43
C LYS A 103 -1.84 -10.14 15.76
N ASN A 104 -0.57 -9.93 16.06
CA ASN A 104 -0.10 -9.37 17.32
C ASN A 104 1.29 -8.72 17.15
N LYS A 105 1.80 -8.15 18.22
CA LYS A 105 3.09 -7.47 18.27
C LYS A 105 4.27 -8.42 17.99
N GLU A 106 4.18 -9.64 18.47
CA GLU A 106 5.22 -10.67 18.34
C GLU A 106 5.39 -11.08 16.88
N GLU A 107 4.27 -11.34 16.18
CA GLU A 107 4.26 -11.65 14.76
C GLU A 107 4.75 -10.44 13.93
N MET A 108 4.35 -9.22 14.28
CA MET A 108 4.86 -8.00 13.65
C MET A 108 6.37 -7.91 13.75
N LYS A 109 6.92 -8.16 14.97
CA LYS A 109 8.36 -8.13 15.18
C LYS A 109 9.06 -9.19 14.34
N GLN A 110 8.56 -10.42 14.31
CA GLN A 110 9.15 -11.51 13.51
C GLN A 110 9.18 -11.18 12.02
N VAL A 111 8.08 -10.66 11.46
CA VAL A 111 8.00 -10.25 10.05
C VAL A 111 8.98 -9.12 9.75
N LEU A 112 9.03 -8.09 10.61
CA LEU A 112 9.95 -6.97 10.44
C LEU A 112 11.42 -7.44 10.57
N ASP A 113 11.75 -8.24 11.56
CA ASP A 113 13.12 -8.80 11.74
C ASP A 113 13.51 -9.62 10.50
N GLY A 114 12.62 -10.45 9.96
CA GLY A 114 12.85 -11.21 8.73
C GLY A 114 13.12 -10.31 7.53
N LEU A 115 12.26 -9.31 7.30
CA LEU A 115 12.41 -8.40 6.15
C LEU A 115 13.61 -7.45 6.27
N PHE A 116 14.02 -7.05 7.48
CA PHE A 116 15.15 -6.14 7.67
C PHE A 116 16.49 -6.86 7.72
N ASN A 117 16.55 -8.08 8.28
CA ASN A 117 17.79 -8.84 8.42
C ASN A 117 18.11 -9.73 7.21
N ASP A 118 17.08 -10.08 6.40
CA ASP A 118 17.26 -10.85 5.16
C ASP A 118 16.93 -9.96 3.95
N GLU A 119 17.99 -9.40 3.36
CA GLU A 119 17.88 -8.55 2.17
C GLU A 119 17.34 -9.34 0.97
N GLN A 120 17.69 -10.63 0.85
CA GLN A 120 17.24 -11.46 -0.26
C GLN A 120 15.74 -11.76 -0.15
N ALA A 121 15.24 -12.13 1.03
CA ALA A 121 13.82 -12.31 1.28
C ALA A 121 13.03 -11.03 0.98
N ARG A 122 13.55 -9.87 1.41
CA ARG A 122 12.94 -8.57 1.11
C ARG A 122 12.89 -8.26 -0.38
N LYS A 123 13.98 -8.52 -1.11
CA LYS A 123 14.03 -8.32 -2.57
C LYS A 123 13.03 -9.21 -3.31
N VAL A 124 12.91 -10.47 -2.91
CA VAL A 124 11.92 -11.39 -3.47
C VAL A 124 10.51 -10.88 -3.22
N ALA A 125 10.17 -10.49 -2.00
CA ALA A 125 8.85 -9.93 -1.70
C ALA A 125 8.55 -8.64 -2.49
N ALA A 126 9.54 -7.77 -2.64
CA ALA A 126 9.43 -6.54 -3.44
C ALA A 126 9.20 -6.83 -4.93
N GLN A 127 9.90 -7.82 -5.48
CA GLN A 127 9.71 -8.26 -6.86
C GLN A 127 8.32 -8.83 -7.07
N GLN A 128 7.84 -9.70 -6.17
CA GLN A 128 6.51 -10.28 -6.23
C GLN A 128 5.40 -9.22 -6.17
N ALA A 129 5.56 -8.18 -5.33
CA ALA A 129 4.64 -7.03 -5.30
C ALA A 129 4.56 -6.33 -6.66
N SER A 130 5.72 -6.04 -7.26
CA SER A 130 5.80 -5.39 -8.57
C SER A 130 5.21 -6.24 -9.68
N GLU A 131 5.47 -7.53 -9.69
CA GLU A 131 4.96 -8.48 -10.70
C GLU A 131 3.45 -8.62 -10.60
N TYR A 132 2.92 -8.75 -9.39
CA TYR A 132 1.47 -8.78 -9.15
C TYR A 132 0.76 -7.56 -9.75
N VAL A 133 1.27 -6.35 -9.49
CA VAL A 133 0.68 -5.12 -10.02
C VAL A 133 0.81 -5.05 -11.55
N LYS A 134 1.96 -5.48 -12.11
CA LYS A 134 2.17 -5.50 -13.57
C LYS A 134 1.19 -6.44 -14.27
N MET A 135 0.93 -7.62 -13.71
CA MET A 135 -0.05 -8.56 -14.27
C MET A 135 -1.48 -8.02 -14.22
N GLY A 136 -1.79 -7.20 -13.21
CA GLY A 136 -3.10 -6.53 -13.09
C GLY A 136 -3.28 -5.31 -14.02
N ARG A 137 -2.22 -4.85 -14.70
CA ARG A 137 -2.29 -3.78 -15.70
C ARG A 137 -2.95 -4.31 -16.97
N GLY A 138 -3.74 -3.46 -17.63
CA GLY A 138 -4.41 -3.82 -18.88
C GLY A 138 -5.93 -3.96 -18.76
N ALA A 139 -6.50 -3.88 -17.56
CA ALA A 139 -7.96 -3.87 -17.39
C ALA A 139 -8.61 -2.71 -18.16
N THR A 140 -8.00 -1.53 -18.16
CA THR A 140 -8.48 -0.36 -18.90
C THR A 140 -8.40 -0.59 -20.42
N GLU A 141 -7.31 -1.14 -20.91
CA GLU A 141 -7.12 -1.45 -22.34
C GLU A 141 -8.10 -2.54 -22.78
N GLY A 142 -8.29 -3.59 -21.95
CA GLY A 142 -9.28 -4.63 -22.21
C GLY A 142 -10.71 -4.11 -22.26
N ILE A 143 -11.08 -3.20 -21.36
CA ILE A 143 -12.39 -2.56 -21.35
C ILE A 143 -12.57 -1.66 -22.58
N LEU A 144 -11.57 -0.83 -22.92
CA LEU A 144 -11.62 0.05 -24.09
C LEU A 144 -11.69 -0.75 -25.38
N GLY A 145 -10.94 -1.86 -25.50
CA GLY A 145 -11.02 -2.80 -26.62
C GLY A 145 -12.42 -3.40 -26.76
N GLY A 146 -13.00 -3.91 -25.68
CA GLY A 146 -14.35 -4.46 -25.66
C GLY A 146 -15.43 -3.42 -25.99
N VAL A 147 -15.30 -2.18 -25.52
CA VAL A 147 -16.22 -1.08 -25.89
C VAL A 147 -16.09 -0.74 -27.37
N ALA A 148 -14.88 -0.69 -27.94
CA ALA A 148 -14.66 -0.41 -29.35
C ALA A 148 -15.32 -1.50 -30.23
N GLU A 149 -15.15 -2.78 -29.90
CA GLU A 149 -15.79 -3.89 -30.62
C GLU A 149 -17.33 -3.80 -30.58
N ILE A 150 -17.92 -3.40 -29.45
CA ILE A 150 -19.38 -3.22 -29.31
C ILE A 150 -19.87 -2.04 -30.16
N THR A 151 -19.07 -0.96 -30.25
CA THR A 151 -19.47 0.24 -31.04
C THR A 151 -19.32 0.00 -32.54
N ASP A 152 -18.26 -0.69 -32.98
CA ASP A 152 -18.07 -1.05 -34.40
C ASP A 152 -19.09 -2.10 -34.88
N GLY A 153 -19.48 -3.06 -34.00
CA GLY A 153 -20.50 -4.06 -34.34
C GLY A 153 -21.93 -3.50 -34.51
N ARG A 154 -22.24 -2.31 -34.03
CA ARG A 154 -23.56 -1.66 -34.24
C ARG A 154 -23.70 -0.97 -35.59
N GLY A 155 -22.65 -0.87 -36.38
CA GLY A 155 -22.67 -0.28 -37.71
C GLY A 155 -23.20 -1.20 -38.84
N GLN A 156 -23.46 -2.49 -38.55
CA GLN A 156 -24.01 -3.44 -39.52
C GLN A 156 -25.46 -3.86 -39.18
N MET A 157 -26.35 -2.89 -39.02
CA MET A 157 -27.77 -3.18 -39.24
C MET A 157 -28.00 -3.12 -40.75
N THR A 158 -28.02 -4.26 -41.38
CA THR A 158 -28.47 -4.44 -42.78
C THR A 158 -29.89 -3.93 -42.91
N ASP A 159 -30.04 -2.94 -43.76
CA ASP A 159 -31.34 -2.46 -44.26
C ASP A 159 -31.79 -3.46 -45.34
N ASP A 160 -32.43 -4.55 -44.94
CA ASP A 160 -33.16 -5.46 -45.81
C ASP A 160 -34.64 -5.03 -45.84
N ARG A 161 -34.97 -4.22 -46.86
CA ARG A 161 -36.35 -4.06 -47.35
C ARG A 161 -36.46 -4.53 -48.78
#